data_6d2008d479d162a1bfa4fd209d5cb256
#
_entry.id   6d2008d479d162a1bfa4fd209d5cb256
#
_cell.length_a   1.000
_cell.length_b   1.000
_cell.length_c   1.000
_cell.angle_alpha   90.00
_cell.angle_beta   90.00
_cell.angle_gamma   90.00
#
_symmetry.space_group_name_H-M   'P 1'
#
loop_
_entity.id
_entity.type
_entity.pdbx_description
1 polymer ?
#
loop_
_entity_poly.entity_id
_entity_poly.type
_entity_poly.pdbx_seq_one_letter_code
_entity_poly.pdbx_strand_id
1 'polypeptide(L)'
;MTADVSLLDALAEALPKDVQLRIYHVSTRPAPVAALYSAPQDQSEQKTYCESHLLSIALPQVDRPHELLVFAIEVLIFTTESLTTIFVSKADSTGYLDTLHLDRNTGSVIKTITVTFLRFLINARTTGPRLVLSLFARSQNQYLFPGSVEYAGKHVLDDRQLIRWWCKTIDPLIRDSALHTNFSRSDTAGYVLVPGCDKNETQAFFPASAKEDRSQGSTWTASYPVGLLAPDVSAPLRCLIPRLPDDPKSRFLTDLDDSKDEKGHWRSIKTMEHFWDMMSYRQECSAGRLVGFVWVVFSRQDSIRNDRGNNMLTEGKFQQTKVNEDVLPTPNQSQANANSGSTVHGIEADHVERCALPSSPPLSSPVSCAQNPSIMVARDPNAEVAAQYYDDSKTLLIDWPRKTRGEIIMDTEQYDTLIDHLLQLDFSNRADGEKGTSSFVAKAAELAGNFWGKLVTGQRVSPEST
;
A
#
# COMPACT_ATOMS: atom_id res chain seq x y z
N MET A 1 -10.39 -26.75 17.53
CA MET A 1 -10.99 -26.41 16.22
C MET A 1 -11.63 -25.06 16.40
N THR A 2 -10.96 -23.98 16.03
CA THR A 2 -11.54 -22.65 15.97
C THR A 2 -12.59 -22.67 14.87
N ALA A 3 -13.83 -22.28 15.20
CA ALA A 3 -14.91 -22.17 14.22
C ALA A 3 -14.44 -21.36 13.02
N ASP A 4 -14.78 -21.79 11.83
CA ASP A 4 -14.42 -21.13 10.57
C ASP A 4 -15.29 -19.88 10.43
N VAL A 5 -14.83 -18.75 11.04
CA VAL A 5 -15.57 -17.49 11.10
C VAL A 5 -15.63 -16.89 9.70
N SER A 6 -16.83 -16.63 9.20
CA SER A 6 -17.01 -15.95 7.90
C SER A 6 -16.62 -14.46 7.99
N LEU A 7 -16.37 -13.81 6.84
CA LEU A 7 -16.12 -12.37 6.80
C LEU A 7 -17.28 -11.57 7.39
N LEU A 8 -18.51 -12.01 7.13
CA LEU A 8 -19.72 -11.31 7.59
C LEU A 8 -19.86 -11.39 9.11
N ASP A 9 -19.60 -12.58 9.70
CA ASP A 9 -19.61 -12.76 11.15
C ASP A 9 -18.51 -11.92 11.81
N ALA A 10 -17.29 -11.95 11.25
CA ALA A 10 -16.19 -11.13 11.74
C ALA A 10 -16.48 -9.62 11.67
N LEU A 11 -17.16 -9.17 10.61
CA LEU A 11 -17.60 -7.78 10.50
C LEU A 11 -18.72 -7.45 11.49
N ALA A 12 -19.69 -8.35 11.69
CA ALA A 12 -20.76 -8.17 12.68
C ALA A 12 -20.20 -8.01 14.09
N GLU A 13 -19.25 -8.85 14.50
CA GLU A 13 -18.60 -8.75 15.81
C GLU A 13 -17.77 -7.49 15.98
N ALA A 14 -17.11 -7.01 14.91
CA ALA A 14 -16.22 -5.88 14.96
C ALA A 14 -16.91 -4.52 14.84
N LEU A 15 -18.03 -4.44 14.12
CA LEU A 15 -18.75 -3.20 13.89
C LEU A 15 -19.53 -2.77 15.16
N PRO A 16 -19.68 -1.45 15.37
CA PRO A 16 -20.47 -0.92 16.48
C PRO A 16 -21.90 -1.46 16.43
N LYS A 17 -22.46 -1.70 17.63
CA LYS A 17 -23.83 -2.22 17.79
C LYS A 17 -24.82 -1.37 16.99
N ASP A 18 -25.76 -2.07 16.34
CA ASP A 18 -26.87 -1.51 15.56
C ASP A 18 -26.45 -0.76 14.26
N VAL A 19 -25.16 -0.67 13.95
CA VAL A 19 -24.69 -0.15 12.65
C VAL A 19 -25.01 -1.17 11.57
N GLN A 20 -25.79 -0.79 10.58
CA GLN A 20 -26.17 -1.60 9.44
C GLN A 20 -25.39 -1.19 8.20
N LEU A 21 -24.73 -2.14 7.56
CA LEU A 21 -23.98 -1.95 6.33
C LEU A 21 -24.30 -3.08 5.33
N ARG A 22 -24.35 -2.73 4.06
CA ARG A 22 -24.39 -3.73 2.99
C ARG A 22 -22.98 -4.01 2.51
N ILE A 23 -22.62 -5.27 2.47
CA ILE A 23 -21.29 -5.77 2.15
C ILE A 23 -21.31 -6.42 0.78
N TYR A 24 -20.44 -5.99 -0.10
CA TYR A 24 -20.23 -6.51 -1.45
C TYR A 24 -18.80 -6.99 -1.58
N HIS A 25 -18.57 -8.30 -1.71
CA HIS A 25 -17.25 -8.88 -1.83
C HIS A 25 -17.13 -9.65 -3.14
N VAL A 26 -16.28 -9.14 -4.03
CA VAL A 26 -15.89 -9.80 -5.28
C VAL A 26 -14.48 -10.34 -5.13
N SER A 27 -14.21 -11.52 -5.69
CA SER A 27 -12.85 -12.03 -5.82
C SER A 27 -12.62 -12.67 -7.18
N THR A 28 -11.36 -12.75 -7.61
CA THR A 28 -10.99 -13.53 -8.80
C THR A 28 -10.43 -14.90 -8.42
N ARG A 29 -10.34 -15.79 -9.39
CA ARG A 29 -9.50 -16.98 -9.28
C ARG A 29 -8.04 -16.57 -9.41
N PRO A 30 -7.08 -17.26 -8.73
CA PRO A 30 -5.66 -17.03 -8.97
C PRO A 30 -5.33 -17.25 -10.45
N ALA A 31 -4.73 -16.24 -11.08
CA ALA A 31 -4.30 -16.28 -12.47
C ALA A 31 -2.78 -16.02 -12.56
N PRO A 32 -2.07 -16.61 -13.53
CA PRO A 32 -0.66 -16.32 -13.79
C PRO A 32 -0.46 -14.85 -14.12
N VAL A 33 0.55 -14.23 -13.52
CA VAL A 33 0.95 -12.83 -13.77
C VAL A 33 2.46 -12.72 -13.86
N ALA A 34 2.95 -11.56 -14.34
CA ALA A 34 4.37 -11.26 -14.32
C ALA A 34 4.94 -11.33 -12.89
N ALA A 35 6.19 -11.77 -12.77
CA ALA A 35 6.85 -11.88 -11.49
C ALA A 35 7.01 -10.50 -10.82
N LEU A 36 6.75 -10.45 -9.50
CA LEU A 36 6.94 -9.21 -8.74
C LEU A 36 8.42 -8.79 -8.67
N TYR A 37 9.33 -9.77 -8.64
CA TYR A 37 10.76 -9.54 -8.56
C TYR A 37 11.42 -9.99 -9.86
N SER A 38 12.26 -9.14 -10.45
CA SER A 38 13.07 -9.51 -11.60
C SER A 38 14.04 -10.65 -11.21
N ALA A 39 14.24 -11.61 -12.11
CA ALA A 39 15.26 -12.63 -11.90
C ALA A 39 16.68 -12.14 -12.21
N PRO A 40 17.74 -12.72 -11.61
CA PRO A 40 19.09 -12.62 -12.12
C PRO A 40 19.17 -13.05 -13.59
N GLN A 41 20.19 -12.58 -14.32
CA GLN A 41 20.27 -12.74 -15.78
C GLN A 41 20.26 -14.22 -16.24
N ASP A 42 20.78 -15.12 -15.41
CA ASP A 42 20.92 -16.55 -15.75
C ASP A 42 19.82 -17.42 -15.11
N GLN A 43 18.78 -16.79 -14.55
CA GLN A 43 17.69 -17.49 -13.86
C GLN A 43 16.34 -17.12 -14.49
N SER A 44 15.42 -18.09 -14.47
CA SER A 44 14.03 -17.82 -14.85
C SER A 44 13.30 -17.04 -13.76
N GLU A 45 12.36 -16.20 -14.16
CA GLU A 45 11.48 -15.52 -13.22
C GLU A 45 10.62 -16.50 -12.41
N GLN A 46 10.36 -16.14 -11.18
CA GLN A 46 9.56 -16.95 -10.27
C GLN A 46 8.10 -16.94 -10.72
N LYS A 47 7.51 -18.12 -10.91
CA LYS A 47 6.08 -18.24 -11.23
C LYS A 47 5.27 -17.53 -10.16
N THR A 48 4.46 -16.58 -10.60
CA THR A 48 3.64 -15.74 -9.74
C THR A 48 2.19 -15.82 -10.16
N TYR A 49 1.31 -15.96 -9.19
CA TYR A 49 -0.13 -15.97 -9.41
C TYR A 49 -0.74 -14.84 -8.61
N CYS A 50 -1.77 -14.20 -9.17
CA CYS A 50 -2.50 -13.13 -8.51
C CYS A 50 -3.98 -13.47 -8.41
N GLU A 51 -4.56 -13.26 -7.23
CA GLU A 51 -6.00 -13.17 -7.01
C GLU A 51 -6.36 -11.75 -6.54
N SER A 52 -7.46 -11.21 -7.04
CA SER A 52 -7.95 -9.87 -6.69
C SER A 52 -9.14 -9.98 -5.75
N HIS A 53 -9.23 -9.06 -4.81
CA HIS A 53 -10.37 -8.92 -3.91
C HIS A 53 -10.82 -7.45 -3.88
N LEU A 54 -12.10 -7.20 -4.18
CA LEU A 54 -12.75 -5.91 -3.98
C LEU A 54 -13.81 -6.07 -2.91
N LEU A 55 -13.63 -5.39 -1.78
CA LEU A 55 -14.65 -5.23 -0.75
C LEU A 55 -15.26 -3.84 -0.85
N SER A 56 -16.55 -3.77 -1.18
CA SER A 56 -17.30 -2.51 -1.27
C SER A 56 -18.40 -2.50 -0.21
N ILE A 57 -18.57 -1.34 0.42
CA ILE A 57 -19.50 -1.13 1.53
C ILE A 57 -20.50 -0.07 1.15
N ALA A 58 -21.78 -0.35 1.33
CA ALA A 58 -22.84 0.61 1.12
C ALA A 58 -23.68 0.84 2.38
N LEU A 59 -24.23 2.03 2.49
CA LEU A 59 -25.29 2.34 3.45
C LEU A 59 -26.63 1.85 2.92
N PRO A 60 -27.32 0.95 3.61
CA PRO A 60 -28.71 0.61 3.30
C PRO A 60 -29.60 1.82 3.61
N GLN A 61 -30.62 2.04 2.80
CA GLN A 61 -31.57 3.13 3.00
C GLN A 61 -32.92 2.54 3.45
N VAL A 62 -33.42 2.96 4.60
CA VAL A 62 -34.67 2.41 5.17
C VAL A 62 -35.89 2.82 4.35
N ASP A 63 -35.88 4.04 3.81
CA ASP A 63 -37.05 4.64 3.13
C ASP A 63 -36.85 4.81 1.61
N ARG A 64 -35.77 4.26 1.05
CA ARG A 64 -35.44 4.42 -0.37
C ARG A 64 -34.92 3.11 -0.94
N PRO A 65 -35.24 2.81 -2.20
CA PRO A 65 -34.76 1.58 -2.86
C PRO A 65 -33.28 1.61 -3.22
N HIS A 66 -32.62 2.75 -3.06
CA HIS A 66 -31.24 2.96 -3.51
C HIS A 66 -30.28 2.97 -2.33
N GLU A 67 -29.21 2.20 -2.47
CA GLU A 67 -28.07 2.18 -1.54
C GLU A 67 -27.00 3.16 -1.96
N LEU A 68 -26.09 3.50 -1.07
CA LEU A 68 -25.00 4.44 -1.33
C LEU A 68 -23.66 3.82 -0.93
N LEU A 69 -22.77 3.59 -1.90
CA LEU A 69 -21.39 3.18 -1.64
C LEU A 69 -20.69 4.25 -0.82
N VAL A 70 -20.03 3.82 0.27
CA VAL A 70 -19.37 4.70 1.22
C VAL A 70 -17.90 4.42 1.39
N PHE A 71 -17.47 3.18 1.14
CA PHE A 71 -16.09 2.74 1.24
C PHE A 71 -15.83 1.57 0.30
N ALA A 72 -14.64 1.51 -0.28
CA ALA A 72 -14.16 0.31 -0.97
C ALA A 72 -12.65 0.16 -0.75
N ILE A 73 -12.21 -1.11 -0.73
CA ILE A 73 -10.80 -1.49 -0.65
C ILE A 73 -10.52 -2.61 -1.63
N GLU A 74 -9.47 -2.42 -2.43
CA GLU A 74 -8.94 -3.41 -3.36
C GLU A 74 -7.66 -4.01 -2.78
N VAL A 75 -7.62 -5.34 -2.74
CA VAL A 75 -6.46 -6.12 -2.28
C VAL A 75 -6.09 -7.12 -3.35
N LEU A 76 -4.84 -7.09 -3.78
CA LEU A 76 -4.25 -8.05 -4.71
C LEU A 76 -3.36 -9.01 -3.92
N ILE A 77 -3.50 -10.30 -4.15
CA ILE A 77 -2.72 -11.31 -3.41
C ILE A 77 -1.85 -12.07 -4.41
N PHE A 78 -0.55 -11.79 -4.34
CA PHE A 78 0.44 -12.44 -5.17
C PHE A 78 1.04 -13.62 -4.43
N THR A 79 1.00 -14.80 -5.04
CA THR A 79 1.51 -16.03 -4.45
C THR A 79 2.58 -16.64 -5.35
N THR A 80 3.72 -16.95 -4.73
CA THR A 80 4.84 -17.69 -5.31
C THR A 80 5.15 -18.91 -4.43
N GLU A 81 6.16 -19.70 -4.78
CA GLU A 81 6.59 -20.83 -3.94
C GLU A 81 7.15 -20.38 -2.58
N SER A 82 7.77 -19.21 -2.50
CA SER A 82 8.49 -18.74 -1.30
C SER A 82 7.80 -17.61 -0.54
N LEU A 83 6.89 -16.89 -1.19
CA LEU A 83 6.30 -15.66 -0.64
C LEU A 83 4.83 -15.50 -1.08
N THR A 84 3.98 -15.13 -0.13
CA THR A 84 2.66 -14.58 -0.40
C THR A 84 2.65 -13.10 -0.02
N THR A 85 2.34 -12.22 -0.96
CA THR A 85 2.21 -10.78 -0.74
C THR A 85 0.76 -10.36 -0.83
N ILE A 86 0.18 -9.94 0.30
CA ILE A 86 -1.13 -9.29 0.37
C ILE A 86 -0.89 -7.81 0.13
N PHE A 87 -1.26 -7.31 -1.04
CA PHE A 87 -1.02 -5.92 -1.43
C PHE A 87 -2.32 -5.12 -1.41
N VAL A 88 -2.40 -4.10 -0.55
CA VAL A 88 -3.50 -3.14 -0.60
C VAL A 88 -3.23 -2.17 -1.74
N SER A 89 -3.94 -2.37 -2.85
CA SER A 89 -3.78 -1.60 -4.08
C SER A 89 -4.47 -0.25 -3.97
N LYS A 90 -5.75 -0.25 -3.60
CA LYS A 90 -6.55 0.99 -3.49
C LYS A 90 -7.47 0.91 -2.26
N ALA A 91 -7.68 2.04 -1.62
CA ALA A 91 -8.74 2.23 -0.62
C ALA A 91 -9.29 3.65 -0.73
N ASP A 92 -10.61 3.79 -0.79
CA ASP A 92 -11.26 5.09 -0.93
C ASP A 92 -12.58 5.13 -0.18
N SER A 93 -13.03 6.34 0.17
CA SER A 93 -14.34 6.59 0.78
C SER A 93 -15.01 7.77 0.12
N THR A 94 -16.34 7.75 0.07
CA THR A 94 -17.13 8.87 -0.46
C THR A 94 -17.38 9.97 0.56
N GLY A 95 -17.09 9.73 1.85
CA GLY A 95 -17.37 10.67 2.95
C GLY A 95 -18.73 10.46 3.64
N TYR A 96 -19.67 9.76 3.04
CA TYR A 96 -21.04 9.64 3.55
C TYR A 96 -21.22 8.78 4.81
N LEU A 97 -20.16 8.15 5.33
CA LEU A 97 -20.20 7.46 6.64
C LEU A 97 -20.48 8.41 7.80
N ASP A 98 -20.20 9.71 7.66
CA ASP A 98 -20.51 10.72 8.66
C ASP A 98 -22.02 10.85 8.91
N THR A 99 -22.86 10.42 7.96
CA THR A 99 -24.33 10.40 8.11
C THR A 99 -24.84 9.38 9.12
N LEU A 100 -23.98 8.43 9.56
CA LEU A 100 -24.32 7.49 10.64
C LEU A 100 -24.37 8.14 12.02
N HIS A 101 -23.86 9.37 12.17
CA HIS A 101 -23.83 10.13 13.43
C HIS A 101 -23.35 9.33 14.64
N LEU A 102 -22.30 8.53 14.45
CA LEU A 102 -21.75 7.67 15.49
C LEU A 102 -21.05 8.51 16.57
N ASP A 103 -21.16 8.07 17.81
CA ASP A 103 -20.45 8.68 18.92
C ASP A 103 -18.93 8.68 18.71
N ARG A 104 -18.25 9.73 19.18
CA ARG A 104 -16.78 9.86 19.05
C ARG A 104 -16.00 8.69 19.65
N ASN A 105 -16.58 8.03 20.66
CA ASN A 105 -15.98 6.86 21.33
C ASN A 105 -16.11 5.56 20.54
N THR A 106 -16.94 5.54 19.49
CA THR A 106 -17.21 4.34 18.69
C THR A 106 -16.01 3.89 17.85
N GLY A 107 -15.08 4.81 17.57
CA GLY A 107 -13.95 4.57 16.70
C GLY A 107 -14.30 4.70 15.21
N SER A 108 -13.30 4.53 14.35
CA SER A 108 -13.48 4.66 12.91
C SER A 108 -14.01 3.36 12.30
N VAL A 109 -15.20 3.40 11.71
CA VAL A 109 -15.82 2.28 10.97
C VAL A 109 -14.91 1.82 9.83
N ILE A 110 -14.32 2.75 9.07
CA ILE A 110 -13.40 2.40 7.97
C ILE A 110 -12.21 1.60 8.47
N LYS A 111 -11.58 2.02 9.59
CA LYS A 111 -10.46 1.26 10.18
C LYS A 111 -10.89 -0.13 10.61
N THR A 112 -12.03 -0.22 11.28
CA THR A 112 -12.60 -1.50 11.73
C THR A 112 -12.81 -2.44 10.56
N ILE A 113 -13.45 -2.00 9.49
CA ILE A 113 -13.67 -2.79 8.27
C ILE A 113 -12.33 -3.21 7.66
N THR A 114 -11.41 -2.26 7.48
CA THR A 114 -10.10 -2.50 6.86
C THR A 114 -9.31 -3.57 7.64
N VAL A 115 -9.21 -3.42 8.95
CA VAL A 115 -8.47 -4.38 9.80
C VAL A 115 -9.13 -5.75 9.79
N THR A 116 -10.46 -5.81 9.90
CA THR A 116 -11.21 -7.07 9.90
C THR A 116 -11.06 -7.81 8.57
N PHE A 117 -11.14 -7.09 7.45
CA PHE A 117 -10.95 -7.68 6.14
C PHE A 117 -9.52 -8.19 5.92
N LEU A 118 -8.51 -7.39 6.24
CA LEU A 118 -7.10 -7.81 6.13
C LEU A 118 -6.80 -9.00 7.05
N ARG A 119 -7.29 -8.98 8.30
CA ARG A 119 -7.18 -10.12 9.22
C ARG A 119 -7.80 -11.39 8.65
N PHE A 120 -8.98 -11.27 8.07
CA PHE A 120 -9.68 -12.39 7.43
C PHE A 120 -8.85 -13.00 6.28
N LEU A 121 -8.27 -12.18 5.42
CA LEU A 121 -7.40 -12.62 4.32
C LEU A 121 -6.09 -13.25 4.83
N ILE A 122 -5.48 -12.69 5.88
CA ILE A 122 -4.24 -13.19 6.50
C ILE A 122 -4.50 -14.55 7.17
N ASN A 123 -5.57 -14.67 7.96
CA ASN A 123 -5.93 -15.91 8.68
C ASN A 123 -6.17 -17.09 7.75
N ALA A 124 -6.60 -16.83 6.54
CA ALA A 124 -6.81 -17.89 5.56
C ALA A 124 -5.52 -18.45 4.95
N ARG A 125 -4.38 -17.75 5.12
CA ARG A 125 -3.09 -18.06 4.49
C ARG A 125 -2.02 -18.42 5.50
N THR A 126 -2.43 -19.14 6.54
CA THR A 126 -1.53 -19.58 7.61
C THR A 126 -0.68 -20.81 7.22
N THR A 127 -1.06 -21.53 6.17
CA THR A 127 -0.30 -22.62 5.57
C THR A 127 0.38 -22.14 4.27
N GLY A 128 1.63 -22.50 4.01
CA GLY A 128 2.34 -22.11 2.77
C GLY A 128 3.56 -21.20 3.02
N PRO A 129 3.98 -20.36 2.08
CA PRO A 129 5.20 -19.57 2.16
C PRO A 129 5.10 -18.41 3.16
N ARG A 130 6.21 -17.66 3.34
CA ARG A 130 6.25 -16.42 4.14
C ARG A 130 5.13 -15.47 3.69
N LEU A 131 4.50 -14.80 4.64
CA LEU A 131 3.40 -13.89 4.37
C LEU A 131 3.80 -12.43 4.64
N VAL A 132 3.48 -11.56 3.72
CA VAL A 132 3.74 -10.11 3.83
C VAL A 132 2.49 -9.33 3.46
N LEU A 133 2.08 -8.41 4.32
CA LEU A 133 1.16 -7.33 3.96
C LEU A 133 1.98 -6.15 3.45
N SER A 134 1.65 -5.61 2.29
CA SER A 134 2.33 -4.49 1.64
C SER A 134 1.35 -3.43 1.19
N LEU A 135 1.72 -2.16 1.34
CA LEU A 135 0.99 -1.03 0.78
C LEU A 135 1.91 0.17 0.58
N PHE A 136 1.46 1.12 -0.24
CA PHE A 136 2.03 2.46 -0.26
C PHE A 136 0.94 3.50 0.05
N ALA A 137 1.28 4.44 0.94
CA ALA A 137 0.42 5.53 1.35
C ALA A 137 0.78 6.78 0.56
N ARG A 138 0.03 7.06 -0.51
CA ARG A 138 0.11 8.26 -1.34
C ARG A 138 -1.23 8.97 -1.30
N SER A 139 -1.27 10.21 -0.82
CA SER A 139 -2.51 10.97 -0.75
C SER A 139 -3.00 11.35 -2.14
N GLN A 140 -4.27 11.08 -2.40
CA GLN A 140 -5.00 11.52 -3.59
C GLN A 140 -6.43 11.90 -3.20
N ASN A 141 -7.04 12.75 -3.99
CA ASN A 141 -8.40 13.22 -3.73
C ASN A 141 -9.42 12.09 -3.86
N GLN A 142 -9.17 11.15 -4.75
CA GLN A 142 -10.04 10.01 -5.03
C GLN A 142 -9.24 8.87 -5.71
N TYR A 143 -9.65 7.63 -5.47
CA TYR A 143 -9.07 6.43 -6.07
C TYR A 143 -10.12 5.56 -6.76
N LEU A 144 -11.26 5.29 -6.09
CA LEU A 144 -12.30 4.37 -6.56
C LEU A 144 -13.65 5.07 -6.78
N PHE A 145 -13.80 6.29 -6.27
CA PHE A 145 -15.07 7.04 -6.34
C PHE A 145 -14.85 8.39 -7.03
N PRO A 146 -14.91 8.42 -8.39
CA PRO A 146 -14.76 9.66 -9.14
C PRO A 146 -15.78 10.72 -8.73
N GLY A 147 -15.36 11.99 -8.67
CA GLY A 147 -16.20 13.11 -8.26
C GLY A 147 -16.42 13.21 -6.74
N SER A 148 -16.15 12.17 -5.95
CA SER A 148 -16.45 12.16 -4.51
C SER A 148 -15.77 13.28 -3.70
N VAL A 149 -14.68 13.85 -4.21
CA VAL A 149 -14.01 15.02 -3.59
C VAL A 149 -14.89 16.28 -3.57
N GLU A 150 -15.90 16.36 -4.41
CA GLU A 150 -16.84 17.49 -4.46
C GLU A 150 -17.82 17.48 -3.29
N TYR A 151 -18.01 16.33 -2.64
CA TYR A 151 -18.82 16.24 -1.44
C TYR A 151 -18.09 16.82 -0.24
N ALA A 152 -18.66 17.86 0.38
CA ALA A 152 -18.04 18.58 1.50
C ALA A 152 -17.75 17.71 2.74
N GLY A 153 -18.46 16.59 2.92
CA GLY A 153 -18.22 15.61 4.00
C GLY A 153 -17.04 14.67 3.74
N LYS A 154 -16.47 14.66 2.53
CA LYS A 154 -15.28 13.87 2.26
C LYS A 154 -14.03 14.56 2.81
N HIS A 155 -13.39 13.91 3.77
CA HIS A 155 -12.13 14.40 4.34
C HIS A 155 -10.93 13.70 3.69
N VAL A 156 -10.17 14.43 2.88
CA VAL A 156 -8.93 13.93 2.27
C VAL A 156 -7.78 14.15 3.23
N LEU A 157 -7.13 13.07 3.64
CA LEU A 157 -5.94 13.13 4.49
C LEU A 157 -4.74 13.62 3.68
N ASP A 158 -3.92 14.50 4.26
CA ASP A 158 -2.62 14.82 3.68
C ASP A 158 -1.66 13.62 3.74
N ASP A 159 -0.51 13.71 3.05
CA ASP A 159 0.44 12.61 2.96
C ASP A 159 0.88 12.11 4.34
N ARG A 160 1.22 13.03 5.27
CA ARG A 160 1.68 12.68 6.63
C ARG A 160 0.57 12.06 7.47
N GLN A 161 -0.64 12.56 7.34
CA GLN A 161 -1.83 12.03 8.01
C GLN A 161 -2.16 10.63 7.49
N LEU A 162 -2.08 10.42 6.16
CA LEU A 162 -2.39 9.14 5.54
C LEU A 162 -1.38 8.04 5.94
N ILE A 163 -0.08 8.36 5.96
CA ILE A 163 0.97 7.41 6.42
C ILE A 163 0.69 7.02 7.87
N ARG A 164 0.45 7.98 8.77
CA ARG A 164 0.10 7.69 10.17
C ARG A 164 -1.20 6.90 10.30
N TRP A 165 -2.19 7.20 9.47
CA TRP A 165 -3.47 6.51 9.46
C TRP A 165 -3.27 5.02 9.13
N TRP A 166 -2.48 4.70 8.11
CA TRP A 166 -2.17 3.32 7.75
C TRP A 166 -1.38 2.60 8.83
N CYS A 167 -0.32 3.20 9.38
CA CYS A 167 0.45 2.60 10.46
C CYS A 167 -0.45 2.25 11.67
N LYS A 168 -1.33 3.19 12.08
CA LYS A 168 -2.30 2.96 13.16
C LYS A 168 -3.37 1.93 12.82
N THR A 169 -3.76 1.85 11.56
CA THR A 169 -4.81 0.93 11.10
C THR A 169 -4.33 -0.51 11.12
N ILE A 170 -3.10 -0.77 10.68
CA ILE A 170 -2.58 -2.14 10.58
C ILE A 170 -1.82 -2.60 11.83
N ASP A 171 -1.50 -1.71 12.77
CA ASP A 171 -0.82 -2.06 14.03
C ASP A 171 -1.54 -3.19 14.83
N PRO A 172 -2.88 -3.22 14.92
CA PRO A 172 -3.57 -4.33 15.57
C PRO A 172 -3.27 -5.71 14.96
N LEU A 173 -2.94 -5.79 13.66
CA LEU A 173 -2.58 -7.06 13.02
C LEU A 173 -1.24 -7.61 13.51
N ILE A 174 -0.30 -6.73 13.89
CA ILE A 174 1.00 -7.12 14.45
C ILE A 174 0.83 -7.67 15.87
N ARG A 175 -0.17 -7.20 16.61
CA ARG A 175 -0.40 -7.50 18.03
C ARG A 175 -1.47 -8.56 18.28
N ASP A 176 -2.08 -9.06 17.20
CA ASP A 176 -3.22 -9.95 17.28
C ASP A 176 -2.81 -11.33 17.79
N SER A 177 -3.24 -11.67 19.02
CA SER A 177 -2.96 -12.97 19.62
C SER A 177 -3.56 -14.14 18.83
N ALA A 178 -4.67 -13.92 18.12
CA ALA A 178 -5.29 -14.96 17.28
C ALA A 178 -4.43 -15.26 16.04
N LEU A 179 -3.77 -14.27 15.45
CA LEU A 179 -2.80 -14.49 14.38
C LEU A 179 -1.54 -15.19 14.89
N HIS A 180 -1.13 -14.95 16.14
CA HIS A 180 0.05 -15.56 16.75
C HIS A 180 -0.10 -17.06 17.06
N THR A 181 -1.25 -17.66 16.90
CA THR A 181 -1.39 -19.13 16.93
C THR A 181 -0.66 -19.79 15.76
N ASN A 182 -0.53 -19.09 14.64
CA ASN A 182 0.04 -19.57 13.39
C ASN A 182 1.35 -18.88 13.02
N PHE A 183 1.57 -17.66 13.53
CA PHE A 183 2.76 -16.86 13.29
C PHE A 183 3.51 -16.60 14.60
N SER A 184 4.84 -16.49 14.51
CA SER A 184 5.65 -16.11 15.67
C SER A 184 5.44 -14.65 16.02
N ARG A 185 5.07 -14.37 17.28
CA ARG A 185 4.92 -13.01 17.78
C ARG A 185 6.25 -12.25 17.76
N SER A 186 7.35 -12.92 18.08
CA SER A 186 8.68 -12.30 18.13
C SER A 186 9.17 -11.85 16.75
N ASP A 187 8.65 -12.46 15.69
CA ASP A 187 9.14 -12.25 14.33
C ASP A 187 8.09 -11.62 13.42
N THR A 188 6.95 -11.21 13.99
CA THR A 188 5.95 -10.39 13.29
C THR A 188 6.25 -8.92 13.54
N ALA A 189 6.59 -8.18 12.50
CA ALA A 189 7.01 -6.79 12.63
C ALA A 189 6.49 -5.90 11.49
N GLY A 190 6.28 -4.63 11.83
CA GLY A 190 5.93 -3.56 10.89
C GLY A 190 7.18 -2.79 10.43
N TYR A 191 7.19 -2.42 9.17
CA TYR A 191 8.27 -1.65 8.55
C TYR A 191 7.68 -0.44 7.82
N VAL A 192 8.33 0.70 7.94
CA VAL A 192 7.96 1.93 7.21
C VAL A 192 9.22 2.52 6.61
N LEU A 193 9.11 2.95 5.36
CA LEU A 193 10.11 3.74 4.69
C LEU A 193 9.42 4.89 3.96
N VAL A 194 9.91 6.11 4.18
CA VAL A 194 9.42 7.32 3.51
C VAL A 194 10.61 7.98 2.83
N PRO A 195 10.73 7.88 1.50
CA PRO A 195 11.81 8.53 0.77
C PRO A 195 11.88 10.02 1.08
N GLY A 196 13.07 10.53 1.37
CA GLY A 196 13.28 11.92 1.77
C GLY A 196 13.11 12.22 3.26
N CYS A 197 12.68 11.24 4.07
CA CYS A 197 12.67 11.33 5.53
C CYS A 197 13.81 10.51 6.13
N ASP A 198 14.47 11.05 7.15
CA ASP A 198 15.42 10.28 7.94
C ASP A 198 14.71 9.26 8.85
N LYS A 199 15.51 8.46 9.61
CA LYS A 199 14.95 7.44 10.51
C LYS A 199 14.08 8.06 11.61
N ASN A 200 14.45 9.21 12.16
CA ASN A 200 13.70 9.85 13.24
C ASN A 200 12.40 10.45 12.72
N GLU A 201 12.43 11.08 11.56
CA GLU A 201 11.25 11.60 10.88
C GLU A 201 10.28 10.47 10.52
N THR A 202 10.81 9.34 10.01
CA THR A 202 10.02 8.15 9.70
C THR A 202 9.39 7.54 10.96
N GLN A 203 10.10 7.52 12.10
CA GLN A 203 9.55 7.04 13.38
C GLN A 203 8.39 7.91 13.91
N ALA A 204 8.27 9.17 13.47
CA ALA A 204 7.14 10.02 13.82
C ALA A 204 5.80 9.53 13.23
N PHE A 205 5.83 8.62 12.26
CA PHE A 205 4.63 7.98 11.71
C PHE A 205 4.19 6.73 12.48
N PHE A 206 5.04 6.18 13.35
CA PHE A 206 4.72 4.96 14.08
C PHE A 206 3.51 5.15 15.00
N PRO A 207 2.73 4.10 15.26
CA PRO A 207 1.66 4.13 16.24
C PRO A 207 2.20 4.36 17.66
N ALA A 208 1.34 4.85 18.56
CA ALA A 208 1.74 5.12 19.95
C ALA A 208 2.26 3.86 20.66
N SER A 209 1.64 2.73 20.41
CA SER A 209 2.01 1.39 20.88
C SER A 209 3.47 1.00 20.59
N ALA A 210 4.05 1.47 19.49
CA ALA A 210 5.47 1.24 19.17
C ALA A 210 6.44 1.92 20.15
N LYS A 211 5.98 2.94 20.91
CA LYS A 211 6.77 3.62 21.94
C LYS A 211 6.75 2.85 23.27
N GLU A 212 5.66 2.17 23.54
CA GLU A 212 5.47 1.36 24.76
C GLU A 212 6.33 0.10 24.72
N ASP A 213 6.56 -0.47 23.52
CA ASP A 213 7.35 -1.69 23.31
C ASP A 213 8.86 -1.51 23.40
N ARG A 214 9.38 -0.30 23.58
CA ARG A 214 10.85 -0.04 23.56
C ARG A 214 11.65 -0.88 24.55
N SER A 215 11.02 -1.32 25.64
CA SER A 215 11.65 -2.19 26.63
C SER A 215 11.77 -3.66 26.20
N GLN A 216 10.98 -4.10 25.21
CA GLN A 216 10.92 -5.48 24.69
C GLN A 216 11.41 -5.62 23.24
N GLY A 217 11.88 -4.54 22.62
CA GLY A 217 12.14 -4.46 21.19
C GLY A 217 10.95 -3.86 20.43
N SER A 218 11.20 -2.81 19.63
CA SER A 218 10.12 -2.15 18.88
C SER A 218 9.57 -3.10 17.81
N THR A 219 8.24 -3.24 17.77
CA THR A 219 7.53 -3.98 16.72
C THR A 219 7.50 -3.23 15.39
N TRP A 220 7.95 -1.96 15.35
CA TRP A 220 8.04 -1.14 14.15
C TRP A 220 9.47 -0.69 13.88
N THR A 221 9.88 -0.75 12.61
CA THR A 221 11.23 -0.38 12.17
C THR A 221 11.18 0.58 10.97
N ALA A 222 12.02 1.63 11.00
CA ALA A 222 12.18 2.57 9.89
C ALA A 222 13.21 2.02 8.90
N SER A 223 12.80 1.12 8.02
CA SER A 223 13.67 0.52 6.99
C SER A 223 12.87 -0.26 5.95
N TYR A 224 13.54 -0.60 4.84
CA TYR A 224 13.07 -1.58 3.87
C TYR A 224 13.55 -2.99 4.30
N PRO A 225 12.64 -3.95 4.54
CA PRO A 225 13.02 -5.27 5.08
C PRO A 225 13.47 -6.23 3.97
N VAL A 226 14.52 -5.89 3.23
CA VAL A 226 14.99 -6.63 2.04
C VAL A 226 15.21 -8.11 2.31
N GLY A 227 15.83 -8.45 3.43
CA GLY A 227 16.12 -9.86 3.81
C GLY A 227 14.88 -10.70 4.09
N LEU A 228 13.72 -10.05 4.27
CA LEU A 228 12.45 -10.72 4.53
C LEU A 228 11.53 -10.74 3.30
N LEU A 229 11.76 -9.84 2.34
CA LEU A 229 10.92 -9.69 1.16
C LEU A 229 11.52 -10.36 -0.08
N ALA A 230 12.83 -10.16 -0.30
CA ALA A 230 13.48 -10.67 -1.49
C ALA A 230 13.65 -12.19 -1.44
N PRO A 231 13.46 -12.88 -2.58
CA PRO A 231 13.68 -14.33 -2.67
C PRO A 231 15.14 -14.72 -2.39
N ASP A 232 16.10 -13.92 -2.87
CA ASP A 232 17.53 -14.09 -2.68
C ASP A 232 18.19 -12.74 -2.45
N VAL A 233 18.70 -12.51 -1.24
CA VAL A 233 19.35 -11.24 -0.85
C VAL A 233 20.72 -11.03 -1.50
N SER A 234 21.33 -12.08 -2.06
CA SER A 234 22.60 -12.00 -2.78
C SER A 234 22.43 -11.60 -4.25
N ALA A 235 21.18 -11.58 -4.73
CA ALA A 235 20.85 -11.21 -6.09
C ALA A 235 21.16 -9.71 -6.39
N PRO A 236 21.34 -9.32 -7.66
CA PRO A 236 21.50 -7.93 -8.05
C PRO A 236 20.38 -7.04 -7.48
N LEU A 237 20.71 -5.78 -7.16
CA LEU A 237 19.79 -4.83 -6.52
C LEU A 237 18.43 -4.74 -7.19
N ARG A 238 18.36 -4.81 -8.52
CA ARG A 238 17.13 -4.79 -9.30
C ARG A 238 16.17 -5.95 -8.99
N CYS A 239 16.73 -7.07 -8.52
CA CYS A 239 15.97 -8.27 -8.15
C CYS A 239 15.46 -8.24 -6.71
N LEU A 240 15.82 -7.21 -5.93
CA LEU A 240 15.46 -7.08 -4.52
C LEU A 240 14.26 -6.16 -4.29
N ILE A 241 13.75 -5.51 -5.33
CA ILE A 241 12.68 -4.50 -5.25
C ILE A 241 11.48 -4.98 -6.06
N PRO A 242 10.30 -5.16 -5.43
CA PRO A 242 9.11 -5.65 -6.13
C PRO A 242 8.50 -4.59 -7.04
N ARG A 243 7.88 -5.04 -8.11
CA ARG A 243 7.06 -4.26 -9.05
C ARG A 243 5.59 -4.55 -8.78
N LEU A 244 4.96 -3.71 -8.00
CA LEU A 244 3.53 -3.81 -7.70
C LEU A 244 2.73 -2.92 -8.66
N PRO A 245 1.46 -3.22 -8.94
CA PRO A 245 0.60 -2.36 -9.75
C PRO A 245 0.46 -0.95 -9.12
N ASP A 246 0.36 0.07 -9.97
CA ASP A 246 0.22 1.48 -9.57
C ASP A 246 1.29 1.99 -8.58
N ASP A 247 2.38 1.25 -8.44
CA ASP A 247 3.47 1.54 -7.50
C ASP A 247 4.25 2.79 -7.94
N PRO A 248 4.43 3.78 -7.05
CA PRO A 248 5.23 4.97 -7.34
C PRO A 248 6.65 4.68 -7.84
N LYS A 249 7.21 3.52 -7.50
CA LYS A 249 8.54 3.09 -7.96
C LYS A 249 8.57 2.60 -9.42
N SER A 250 7.44 2.19 -9.99
CA SER A 250 7.42 1.45 -11.26
C SER A 250 8.11 2.19 -12.39
N ARG A 251 7.81 3.48 -12.56
CA ARG A 251 8.45 4.31 -13.59
C ARG A 251 9.96 4.43 -13.38
N PHE A 252 10.39 4.64 -12.13
CA PHE A 252 11.81 4.73 -11.81
C PHE A 252 12.54 3.41 -12.07
N LEU A 253 11.93 2.28 -11.71
CA LEU A 253 12.50 0.96 -11.98
C LEU A 253 12.64 0.71 -13.48
N THR A 254 11.67 1.15 -14.30
CA THR A 254 11.75 1.06 -15.76
C THR A 254 12.90 1.92 -16.31
N ASP A 255 13.01 3.19 -15.90
CA ASP A 255 14.11 4.08 -16.31
C ASP A 255 15.49 3.49 -15.94
N LEU A 256 15.62 2.83 -14.78
CA LEU A 256 16.86 2.16 -14.37
C LEU A 256 17.16 0.92 -15.21
N ASP A 257 16.13 0.17 -15.58
CA ASP A 257 16.29 -1.04 -16.40
C ASP A 257 16.72 -0.75 -17.84
N ASP A 258 16.41 0.43 -18.36
CA ASP A 258 16.87 0.88 -19.68
C ASP A 258 18.39 1.14 -19.72
N SER A 259 19.02 1.27 -18.55
CA SER A 259 20.45 1.61 -18.39
C SER A 259 21.25 0.52 -17.67
N LYS A 260 20.99 -0.77 -17.92
CA LYS A 260 21.72 -1.90 -17.34
C LYS A 260 23.11 -2.09 -17.97
N ASP A 261 24.02 -2.67 -17.22
CA ASP A 261 25.28 -3.18 -17.73
C ASP A 261 25.12 -4.61 -18.31
N GLU A 262 26.19 -5.15 -18.88
CA GLU A 262 26.20 -6.50 -19.48
C GLU A 262 25.90 -7.62 -18.47
N LYS A 263 26.08 -7.36 -17.18
CA LYS A 263 25.79 -8.30 -16.07
C LYS A 263 24.39 -8.09 -15.48
N GLY A 264 23.59 -7.23 -16.08
CA GLY A 264 22.24 -6.93 -15.63
C GLY A 264 22.15 -6.05 -14.37
N HIS A 265 23.23 -5.36 -13.97
CA HIS A 265 23.19 -4.39 -12.88
C HIS A 265 22.83 -3.00 -13.40
N TRP A 266 22.16 -2.20 -12.56
CA TRP A 266 21.94 -0.80 -12.86
C TRP A 266 23.27 -0.03 -12.83
N ARG A 267 23.50 0.82 -13.83
CA ARG A 267 24.74 1.59 -13.93
C ARG A 267 24.81 2.72 -12.90
N SER A 268 23.70 3.40 -12.65
CA SER A 268 23.62 4.60 -11.82
C SER A 268 23.39 4.32 -10.34
N ILE A 269 22.72 3.21 -9.98
CA ILE A 269 22.35 2.88 -8.60
C ILE A 269 23.08 1.60 -8.16
N LYS A 270 23.82 1.69 -7.05
CA LYS A 270 24.66 0.57 -6.58
C LYS A 270 24.24 0.01 -5.23
N THR A 271 23.53 0.79 -4.41
CA THR A 271 23.07 0.37 -3.08
C THR A 271 21.59 0.62 -2.89
N MET A 272 20.98 -0.07 -1.93
CA MET A 272 19.57 0.10 -1.58
C MET A 272 19.30 1.51 -1.02
N GLU A 273 20.22 2.02 -0.22
CA GLU A 273 20.13 3.40 0.31
C GLU A 273 20.09 4.40 -0.82
N HIS A 274 21.03 4.29 -1.79
CA HIS A 274 21.07 5.18 -2.95
C HIS A 274 19.80 5.10 -3.79
N PHE A 275 19.19 3.89 -3.91
CA PHE A 275 17.89 3.74 -4.60
C PHE A 275 16.79 4.57 -3.92
N TRP A 276 16.66 4.46 -2.60
CA TRP A 276 15.63 5.19 -1.86
C TRP A 276 15.91 6.70 -1.77
N ASP A 277 17.18 7.10 -1.72
CA ASP A 277 17.57 8.52 -1.80
C ASP A 277 17.15 9.10 -3.14
N MET A 278 17.46 8.42 -4.25
CA MET A 278 17.08 8.88 -5.58
C MET A 278 15.55 8.86 -5.79
N MET A 279 14.84 7.94 -5.15
CA MET A 279 13.37 7.89 -5.17
C MET A 279 12.74 9.16 -4.61
N SER A 280 13.37 9.82 -3.63
CA SER A 280 12.88 11.07 -3.03
C SER A 280 12.81 12.25 -4.02
N TYR A 281 13.60 12.19 -5.09
CA TYR A 281 13.63 13.23 -6.13
C TYR A 281 12.67 12.96 -7.30
N ARG A 282 11.97 11.82 -7.29
CA ARG A 282 10.99 11.49 -8.33
C ARG A 282 9.70 12.28 -8.14
N GLN A 283 8.96 12.48 -9.23
CA GLN A 283 7.76 13.31 -9.26
C GLN A 283 6.74 12.96 -8.17
N GLU A 284 6.58 11.67 -7.88
CA GLU A 284 5.65 11.16 -6.88
C GLU A 284 6.03 11.51 -5.44
N CYS A 285 7.34 11.73 -5.19
CA CYS A 285 7.90 12.05 -3.88
C CYS A 285 8.56 13.43 -3.82
N SER A 286 8.45 14.24 -4.89
CA SER A 286 9.04 15.58 -4.96
C SER A 286 8.03 16.69 -4.68
N ALA A 287 8.47 17.94 -4.65
CA ALA A 287 7.62 19.12 -4.45
C ALA A 287 6.79 19.09 -3.16
N GLY A 288 7.36 18.55 -2.08
CA GLY A 288 6.71 18.49 -0.77
C GLY A 288 5.71 17.34 -0.59
N ARG A 289 5.54 16.47 -1.58
CA ARG A 289 4.72 15.26 -1.48
C ARG A 289 5.53 14.13 -0.83
N LEU A 290 4.87 13.34 0.02
CA LEU A 290 5.45 12.17 0.66
C LEU A 290 4.67 10.91 0.26
N VAL A 291 5.42 9.83 0.04
CA VAL A 291 4.86 8.50 -0.12
C VAL A 291 5.44 7.60 0.97
N GLY A 292 4.57 6.99 1.76
CA GLY A 292 4.98 6.01 2.76
C GLY A 292 4.86 4.60 2.21
N PHE A 293 5.96 3.85 2.19
CA PHE A 293 5.94 2.41 1.91
C PHE A 293 5.86 1.67 3.24
N VAL A 294 4.87 0.80 3.37
CA VAL A 294 4.56 0.13 4.64
C VAL A 294 4.44 -1.37 4.41
N TRP A 295 5.07 -2.14 5.28
CA TRP A 295 5.02 -3.60 5.26
C TRP A 295 4.75 -4.15 6.66
N VAL A 296 4.03 -5.27 6.72
CA VAL A 296 4.00 -6.15 7.90
C VAL A 296 4.44 -7.53 7.45
N VAL A 297 5.48 -8.05 8.07
CA VAL A 297 6.02 -9.38 7.78
C VAL A 297 5.55 -10.34 8.86
N PHE A 298 4.93 -11.44 8.45
CA PHE A 298 4.48 -12.51 9.33
C PHE A 298 5.40 -13.71 9.17
N SER A 299 6.23 -13.98 10.17
CA SER A 299 7.14 -15.12 10.18
C SER A 299 6.52 -16.29 10.92
N ARG A 300 6.77 -17.51 10.41
CA ARG A 300 6.21 -18.73 10.99
C ARG A 300 7.09 -19.31 12.08
N GLN A 301 6.48 -20.03 13.01
CA GLN A 301 7.21 -20.74 14.06
C GLN A 301 8.13 -21.84 13.52
N ASP A 302 7.78 -22.47 12.40
CA ASP A 302 8.55 -23.59 11.84
C ASP A 302 9.78 -23.14 11.03
N SER A 303 9.76 -21.96 10.42
CA SER A 303 10.92 -21.42 9.69
C SER A 303 12.12 -21.12 10.61
N ILE A 304 11.88 -20.84 11.88
CA ILE A 304 12.92 -20.51 12.87
C ILE A 304 13.82 -21.71 13.19
N ARG A 305 13.31 -22.93 13.09
CA ARG A 305 14.13 -24.14 13.37
C ARG A 305 15.13 -24.42 12.26
N ASN A 306 14.79 -24.11 11.02
CA ASN A 306 15.67 -24.31 9.86
C ASN A 306 16.72 -23.21 9.72
N ASP A 307 16.38 -21.94 10.00
CA ASP A 307 17.34 -20.82 9.93
C ASP A 307 18.36 -20.83 11.09
N ARG A 308 17.97 -21.27 12.28
CA ARG A 308 18.93 -21.43 13.40
C ARG A 308 19.94 -22.55 13.15
N GLY A 309 19.60 -23.56 12.34
CA GLY A 309 20.52 -24.61 11.90
C GLY A 309 21.55 -24.11 10.89
N ASN A 310 21.20 -23.17 10.03
CA ASN A 310 22.10 -22.59 9.02
C ASN A 310 22.88 -21.36 9.52
N ASN A 311 22.33 -20.58 10.44
CA ASN A 311 23.02 -19.40 11.00
C ASN A 311 24.12 -19.76 12.02
N MET A 312 24.16 -20.98 12.56
CA MET A 312 25.30 -21.39 13.38
C MET A 312 26.62 -21.54 12.58
N LEU A 313 26.55 -21.51 11.24
CA LEU A 313 27.74 -21.56 10.37
C LEU A 313 28.17 -20.20 9.79
N THR A 314 27.42 -19.12 10.02
CA THR A 314 27.69 -17.79 9.42
C THR A 314 27.90 -16.65 10.42
N GLU A 315 27.77 -16.85 11.73
CA GLU A 315 28.17 -15.86 12.75
C GLU A 315 29.68 -15.82 13.05
N GLY A 316 30.50 -16.24 12.11
CA GLY A 316 31.94 -16.12 12.15
C GLY A 316 32.44 -15.01 11.22
N LYS A 317 32.75 -13.85 11.81
CA LYS A 317 33.57 -12.76 11.24
C LYS A 317 32.87 -11.71 10.37
N PHE A 318 32.16 -10.81 11.00
CA PHE A 318 32.30 -9.39 10.68
C PHE A 318 33.19 -8.72 11.75
N GLN A 319 34.50 -8.87 11.59
CA GLN A 319 35.46 -8.01 12.28
C GLN A 319 35.33 -6.60 11.72
N GLN A 320 34.97 -5.68 12.60
CA GLN A 320 35.20 -4.25 12.38
C GLN A 320 36.68 -4.02 12.10
N THR A 321 37.03 -3.79 10.86
CA THR A 321 38.28 -3.14 10.50
C THR A 321 38.19 -1.69 10.95
N LYS A 322 38.82 -1.38 12.08
CA LYS A 322 39.16 -0.01 12.45
C LYS A 322 40.05 0.53 11.34
N VAL A 323 39.53 1.43 10.53
CA VAL A 323 40.34 2.27 9.65
C VAL A 323 40.99 3.30 10.56
N ASN A 324 42.31 3.27 10.64
CA ASN A 324 43.12 4.29 11.28
C ASN A 324 42.87 5.65 10.58
N GLU A 325 42.51 6.64 11.39
CA GLU A 325 42.53 8.04 10.99
C GLU A 325 43.99 8.46 10.76
N ASP A 326 44.40 8.48 9.50
CA ASP A 326 45.61 9.21 9.10
C ASP A 326 45.29 10.69 8.95
N VAL A 327 45.93 11.42 9.80
CA VAL A 327 45.93 12.89 9.93
C VAL A 327 46.37 13.52 8.63
N LEU A 328 45.51 14.29 7.97
CA LEU A 328 45.86 15.23 6.92
C LEU A 328 46.05 16.64 7.52
N PRO A 329 47.09 17.37 7.15
CA PRO A 329 47.41 18.63 7.79
C PRO A 329 46.52 19.79 7.28
N THR A 330 46.09 20.59 8.23
CA THR A 330 45.31 21.82 8.05
C THR A 330 46.20 22.90 7.36
N PRO A 331 45.71 23.64 6.36
CA PRO A 331 46.42 24.85 5.89
C PRO A 331 46.16 26.02 6.81
N ASN A 332 47.25 26.72 7.12
CA ASN A 332 47.35 27.91 7.97
C ASN A 332 46.43 29.05 7.52
N GLN A 333 45.75 29.62 8.50
CA GLN A 333 45.19 30.98 8.43
C GLN A 333 46.31 32.01 8.44
N SER A 334 46.35 32.83 7.40
CA SER A 334 47.12 34.09 7.42
C SER A 334 46.15 35.21 7.82
N GLN A 335 46.45 35.79 8.97
CA GLN A 335 45.89 37.07 9.44
C GLN A 335 46.36 38.21 8.53
N ALA A 336 45.45 39.09 8.15
CA ALA A 336 45.81 40.46 7.79
C ALA A 336 44.79 41.43 8.38
N ASN A 337 45.36 42.37 9.09
CA ASN A 337 44.76 43.36 9.97
C ASN A 337 43.96 44.45 9.26
N ALA A 338 43.13 45.05 10.11
CA ALA A 338 42.35 46.26 9.99
C ALA A 338 43.07 47.47 9.35
N ASN A 339 42.31 48.36 8.72
CA ASN A 339 42.10 49.73 9.23
C ASN A 339 41.04 50.52 8.45
N SER A 340 40.12 51.03 9.21
CA SER A 340 39.50 52.37 9.26
C SER A 340 39.36 53.21 7.98
N GLY A 341 38.20 53.83 7.83
CA GLY A 341 38.00 55.08 7.14
C GLY A 341 36.58 55.40 6.72
N SER A 342 35.91 56.17 7.56
CA SER A 342 34.68 56.92 7.27
C SER A 342 34.73 57.66 5.94
N THR A 343 33.66 57.79 5.23
CA THR A 343 33.07 59.12 4.92
C THR A 343 31.68 58.93 4.25
N VAL A 344 30.74 59.70 4.77
CA VAL A 344 29.40 59.95 4.29
C VAL A 344 29.46 60.86 3.07
N HIS A 345 28.70 60.57 2.03
CA HIS A 345 28.01 61.59 1.22
C HIS A 345 26.85 60.92 0.49
N GLY A 346 25.67 61.51 0.74
CA GLY A 346 24.45 61.26 0.01
C GLY A 346 24.49 61.89 -1.37
N ILE A 347 23.56 61.58 -2.18
CA ILE A 347 22.75 62.43 -3.07
C ILE A 347 21.98 61.57 -4.07
N GLU A 348 20.69 61.78 -4.05
CA GLU A 348 19.66 61.82 -5.08
C GLU A 348 19.16 60.57 -5.78
N ALA A 349 17.85 60.50 -5.66
CA ALA A 349 16.90 59.70 -6.45
C ALA A 349 16.95 60.06 -7.93
N ASP A 350 16.83 59.05 -8.77
CA ASP A 350 15.94 59.14 -9.92
C ASP A 350 15.68 57.79 -10.61
N HIS A 351 14.46 57.70 -11.13
CA HIS A 351 13.93 56.74 -12.10
C HIS A 351 13.67 55.30 -11.68
N VAL A 352 12.47 55.13 -11.14
CA VAL A 352 11.66 53.92 -11.19
C VAL A 352 11.20 53.66 -12.62
N GLU A 353 11.87 52.78 -13.33
CA GLU A 353 11.30 52.08 -14.48
C GLU A 353 10.50 50.88 -14.00
N ARG A 354 9.19 50.97 -14.04
CA ARG A 354 8.24 49.88 -13.89
C ARG A 354 8.42 48.92 -15.07
N CYS A 355 9.18 47.85 -14.90
CA CYS A 355 9.00 46.70 -15.75
C CYS A 355 7.64 46.04 -15.47
N ALA A 356 6.72 46.21 -16.41
CA ALA A 356 5.44 45.58 -16.43
C ALA A 356 5.65 44.03 -16.49
N LEU A 357 5.12 43.33 -15.50
CA LEU A 357 4.94 41.86 -15.55
C LEU A 357 3.98 41.55 -16.69
N PRO A 358 4.27 40.59 -17.56
CA PRO A 358 3.31 40.15 -18.56
C PRO A 358 2.09 39.54 -17.85
N SER A 359 0.93 40.03 -18.21
CA SER A 359 -0.37 39.54 -17.83
C SER A 359 -0.49 38.05 -18.13
N SER A 360 -0.81 37.25 -17.10
CA SER A 360 -1.19 35.85 -17.21
C SER A 360 -2.31 35.69 -18.24
N PRO A 361 -2.23 34.71 -19.15
CA PRO A 361 -3.34 34.38 -20.01
C PRO A 361 -4.53 33.87 -19.20
N PRO A 362 -5.76 34.03 -19.68
CA PRO A 362 -6.94 33.59 -18.96
C PRO A 362 -6.94 32.10 -18.77
N LEU A 363 -7.37 31.65 -17.60
CA LEU A 363 -7.65 30.26 -17.25
C LEU A 363 -8.55 29.67 -18.34
N SER A 364 -7.92 28.92 -19.25
CA SER A 364 -8.63 28.01 -20.13
C SER A 364 -9.18 26.87 -19.30
N SER A 365 -10.40 26.51 -19.53
CA SER A 365 -11.25 25.39 -19.17
C SER A 365 -10.59 24.21 -18.45
N PRO A 366 -11.31 23.50 -17.54
CA PRO A 366 -10.76 22.36 -16.81
C PRO A 366 -10.22 21.37 -17.83
N VAL A 367 -8.93 21.17 -17.77
CA VAL A 367 -8.28 20.05 -18.44
C VAL A 367 -8.95 18.81 -17.88
N SER A 368 -9.75 18.15 -18.70
CA SER A 368 -10.20 16.80 -18.53
C SER A 368 -9.03 16.03 -17.90
N CYS A 369 -9.26 15.46 -16.72
CA CYS A 369 -8.33 14.56 -16.09
C CYS A 369 -7.94 13.54 -17.15
N ALA A 370 -6.71 13.64 -17.67
CA ALA A 370 -6.17 12.63 -18.54
C ALA A 370 -6.30 11.35 -17.72
N GLN A 371 -7.15 10.46 -18.18
CA GLN A 371 -7.23 9.08 -17.79
C GLN A 371 -5.78 8.60 -17.75
N ASN A 372 -5.28 8.33 -16.54
CA ASN A 372 -4.13 7.44 -16.45
C ASN A 372 -4.60 6.18 -17.17
N PRO A 373 -4.00 5.79 -18.28
CA PRO A 373 -4.31 4.50 -18.84
C PRO A 373 -4.07 3.52 -17.71
N SER A 374 -5.11 2.78 -17.30
CA SER A 374 -4.92 1.53 -16.57
C SER A 374 -3.73 0.89 -17.25
N ILE A 375 -2.62 0.75 -16.54
CA ILE A 375 -1.49 0.02 -17.08
C ILE A 375 -2.07 -1.37 -17.25
N MET A 376 -2.57 -1.64 -18.45
CA MET A 376 -2.77 -2.99 -18.89
C MET A 376 -1.43 -3.63 -18.58
N VAL A 377 -1.41 -4.54 -17.62
CA VAL A 377 -0.29 -5.46 -17.44
C VAL A 377 0.02 -5.92 -18.84
N ALA A 378 1.16 -5.48 -19.37
CA ALA A 378 1.50 -5.75 -20.77
C ALA A 378 1.36 -7.25 -20.92
N ARG A 379 0.33 -7.69 -21.64
CA ARG A 379 0.16 -9.09 -21.99
C ARG A 379 1.41 -9.42 -22.79
N ASP A 380 2.29 -10.19 -22.17
CA ASP A 380 3.38 -10.83 -22.90
C ASP A 380 2.70 -11.67 -23.99
N PRO A 381 2.93 -11.39 -25.28
CA PRO A 381 2.36 -12.21 -26.35
C PRO A 381 2.76 -13.69 -26.22
N ASN A 382 3.80 -14.03 -25.45
CA ASN A 382 4.15 -15.39 -25.08
C ASN A 382 3.29 -15.96 -23.93
N ALA A 383 2.59 -15.14 -23.15
CA ALA A 383 1.70 -15.63 -22.11
C ALA A 383 0.44 -16.30 -22.68
N GLU A 384 -0.04 -15.89 -23.84
CA GLU A 384 -1.14 -16.58 -24.54
C GLU A 384 -0.76 -17.99 -25.03
N VAL A 385 0.50 -18.18 -25.42
CA VAL A 385 1.00 -19.52 -25.79
C VAL A 385 1.18 -20.40 -24.56
N ALA A 386 1.52 -19.84 -23.41
CA ALA A 386 1.61 -20.57 -22.14
C ALA A 386 0.24 -20.96 -21.58
N ALA A 387 -0.80 -20.16 -21.80
CA ALA A 387 -2.16 -20.44 -21.31
C ALA A 387 -2.80 -21.66 -22.01
N GLN A 388 -2.38 -22.03 -23.22
CA GLN A 388 -2.87 -23.23 -23.96
C GLN A 388 -2.30 -24.56 -23.44
N TYR A 389 -1.29 -24.55 -22.56
CA TYR A 389 -0.61 -25.76 -22.05
C TYR A 389 -0.79 -25.97 -20.55
N TYR A 390 -1.66 -25.23 -19.88
CA TYR A 390 -1.91 -25.43 -18.45
C TYR A 390 -2.94 -26.54 -18.24
N ASP A 391 -2.42 -27.72 -17.93
CA ASP A 391 -3.17 -28.81 -17.31
C ASP A 391 -3.69 -28.31 -15.94
N ASP A 392 -5.01 -28.31 -15.76
CA ASP A 392 -5.70 -27.93 -14.51
C ASP A 392 -5.14 -28.63 -13.26
N SER A 393 -4.43 -29.76 -13.43
CA SER A 393 -3.78 -30.51 -12.34
C SER A 393 -2.57 -29.80 -11.72
N LYS A 394 -1.93 -28.84 -12.40
CA LYS A 394 -0.78 -28.08 -11.87
C LYS A 394 -1.15 -26.79 -11.14
N THR A 395 -2.37 -26.32 -11.30
CA THR A 395 -2.95 -25.21 -10.51
C THR A 395 -3.20 -25.63 -9.04
N LEU A 396 -3.15 -26.93 -8.75
CA LEU A 396 -3.36 -27.53 -7.42
C LEU A 396 -2.22 -27.25 -6.41
N LEU A 397 -1.09 -26.68 -6.80
CA LEU A 397 0.01 -26.33 -5.89
C LEU A 397 -0.18 -24.99 -5.17
N ILE A 398 -1.17 -24.18 -5.58
CA ILE A 398 -1.49 -22.91 -4.94
C ILE A 398 -2.73 -23.11 -4.10
N ASP A 399 -2.54 -22.99 -2.79
CA ASP A 399 -3.66 -23.00 -1.86
C ASP A 399 -4.52 -21.74 -2.10
N TRP A 400 -5.64 -21.92 -2.78
CA TRP A 400 -6.67 -20.89 -2.93
C TRP A 400 -7.78 -21.11 -1.90
N PRO A 401 -7.71 -20.44 -0.74
CA PRO A 401 -8.60 -20.72 0.38
C PRO A 401 -10.06 -20.49 0.02
N ARG A 402 -10.88 -21.51 0.12
CA ARG A 402 -12.32 -21.42 -0.20
C ARG A 402 -13.04 -20.35 0.63
N LYS A 403 -12.63 -20.20 1.90
CA LYS A 403 -13.24 -19.27 2.86
C LYS A 403 -13.05 -17.80 2.50
N THR A 404 -11.99 -17.44 1.77
CA THR A 404 -11.73 -16.04 1.40
C THR A 404 -12.35 -15.63 0.08
N ARG A 405 -12.93 -16.57 -0.65
CA ARG A 405 -13.58 -16.25 -1.91
C ARG A 405 -14.73 -15.28 -1.69
N GLY A 406 -14.85 -14.31 -2.58
CA GLY A 406 -15.94 -13.36 -2.57
C GLY A 406 -17.30 -14.04 -2.74
N GLU A 407 -18.36 -13.33 -2.42
CA GLU A 407 -19.72 -13.75 -2.73
C GLU A 407 -19.89 -13.96 -4.25
N ILE A 408 -19.22 -13.11 -5.03
CA ILE A 408 -19.07 -13.25 -6.47
C ILE A 408 -17.61 -13.61 -6.79
N ILE A 409 -17.44 -14.62 -7.65
CA ILE A 409 -16.15 -15.04 -8.18
C ILE A 409 -16.15 -14.73 -9.67
N MET A 410 -15.19 -13.91 -10.11
CA MET A 410 -15.00 -13.49 -11.49
C MET A 410 -13.70 -14.06 -12.07
N ASP A 411 -13.60 -14.12 -13.38
CA ASP A 411 -12.29 -14.16 -14.03
C ASP A 411 -11.65 -12.76 -14.06
N THR A 412 -10.41 -12.67 -14.52
CA THR A 412 -9.66 -11.40 -14.53
C THR A 412 -10.30 -10.36 -15.44
N GLU A 413 -10.80 -10.76 -16.61
CA GLU A 413 -11.41 -9.84 -17.59
C GLU A 413 -12.73 -9.26 -17.08
N GLN A 414 -13.56 -10.10 -16.46
CA GLN A 414 -14.80 -9.65 -15.79
C GLN A 414 -14.51 -8.69 -14.66
N TYR A 415 -13.49 -8.98 -13.84
CA TYR A 415 -13.07 -8.14 -12.73
C TYR A 415 -12.57 -6.77 -13.22
N ASP A 416 -11.67 -6.75 -14.20
CA ASP A 416 -11.16 -5.52 -14.81
C ASP A 416 -12.30 -4.69 -15.40
N THR A 417 -13.24 -5.33 -16.11
CA THR A 417 -14.44 -4.68 -16.62
C THR A 417 -15.28 -4.04 -15.51
N LEU A 418 -15.42 -4.71 -14.36
CA LEU A 418 -16.15 -4.16 -13.22
C LEU A 418 -15.44 -2.96 -12.59
N ILE A 419 -14.11 -3.03 -12.44
CA ILE A 419 -13.31 -1.91 -11.92
C ILE A 419 -13.37 -0.72 -12.87
N ASP A 420 -13.18 -0.94 -14.17
CA ASP A 420 -13.27 0.12 -15.17
C ASP A 420 -14.65 0.78 -15.18
N HIS A 421 -15.71 0.00 -15.00
CA HIS A 421 -17.06 0.53 -14.85
C HIS A 421 -17.19 1.39 -13.60
N LEU A 422 -16.70 0.95 -12.44
CA LEU A 422 -16.71 1.73 -11.19
C LEU A 422 -16.00 3.08 -11.35
N LEU A 423 -14.88 3.09 -12.06
CA LEU A 423 -14.07 4.28 -12.32
C LEU A 423 -14.70 5.27 -13.33
N GLN A 424 -15.78 4.89 -14.00
CA GLN A 424 -16.56 5.76 -14.90
C GLN A 424 -17.81 6.34 -14.25
N LEU A 425 -18.15 5.90 -13.03
CA LEU A 425 -19.33 6.38 -12.30
C LEU A 425 -19.04 7.73 -11.63
N ASP A 426 -20.12 8.45 -11.28
CA ASP A 426 -20.06 9.73 -10.61
C ASP A 426 -20.54 9.62 -9.15
N PHE A 427 -19.71 10.12 -8.22
CA PHE A 427 -19.98 10.16 -6.78
C PHE A 427 -19.89 11.60 -6.22
N SER A 428 -19.99 12.62 -7.08
CA SER A 428 -19.84 14.03 -6.71
C SER A 428 -20.90 14.50 -5.72
N ASN A 429 -22.08 13.94 -5.79
CA ASN A 429 -23.18 14.21 -4.87
C ASN A 429 -23.96 12.95 -4.54
N ARG A 430 -24.84 13.03 -3.55
CA ARG A 430 -25.59 11.88 -3.05
C ARG A 430 -26.44 11.20 -4.12
N ALA A 431 -27.15 11.97 -4.95
CA ALA A 431 -28.06 11.42 -5.94
C ALA A 431 -27.31 10.65 -7.04
N ASP A 432 -26.18 11.19 -7.50
CA ASP A 432 -25.33 10.54 -8.48
C ASP A 432 -24.58 9.35 -7.86
N GLY A 433 -24.16 9.43 -6.59
CA GLY A 433 -23.62 8.30 -5.84
C GLY A 433 -24.61 7.15 -5.66
N GLU A 434 -25.90 7.41 -5.41
CA GLU A 434 -26.95 6.39 -5.34
C GLU A 434 -27.17 5.73 -6.72
N LYS A 435 -27.17 6.49 -7.81
CA LYS A 435 -27.22 5.97 -9.19
C LYS A 435 -25.95 5.15 -9.51
N GLY A 436 -24.77 5.69 -9.18
CA GLY A 436 -23.50 5.01 -9.36
C GLY A 436 -23.46 3.68 -8.62
N THR A 437 -23.92 3.65 -7.37
CA THR A 437 -24.04 2.41 -6.59
C THR A 437 -24.95 1.40 -7.28
N SER A 438 -26.14 1.82 -7.71
CA SER A 438 -27.08 0.94 -8.42
C SER A 438 -26.50 0.40 -9.71
N SER A 439 -25.78 1.23 -10.47
CA SER A 439 -25.10 0.84 -11.71
C SER A 439 -23.96 -0.15 -11.45
N PHE A 440 -23.13 0.07 -10.43
CA PHE A 440 -22.08 -0.86 -10.02
C PHE A 440 -22.62 -2.23 -9.64
N VAL A 441 -23.65 -2.26 -8.79
CA VAL A 441 -24.29 -3.51 -8.34
C VAL A 441 -24.94 -4.27 -9.51
N ALA A 442 -25.63 -3.55 -10.42
CA ALA A 442 -26.21 -4.13 -11.61
C ALA A 442 -25.15 -4.70 -12.56
N LYS A 443 -24.03 -3.97 -12.77
CA LYS A 443 -22.94 -4.44 -13.63
C LYS A 443 -22.28 -5.71 -13.09
N ALA A 444 -22.05 -5.79 -11.79
CA ALA A 444 -21.51 -6.99 -11.18
C ALA A 444 -22.49 -8.17 -11.28
N ALA A 445 -23.78 -7.93 -11.09
CA ALA A 445 -24.81 -8.97 -11.27
C ALA A 445 -24.91 -9.44 -12.74
N GLU A 446 -24.78 -8.53 -13.70
CA GLU A 446 -24.73 -8.86 -15.13
C GLU A 446 -23.52 -9.78 -15.45
N LEU A 447 -22.33 -9.42 -14.97
CA LEU A 447 -21.10 -10.17 -15.24
C LEU A 447 -21.09 -11.55 -14.56
N ALA A 448 -21.65 -11.68 -13.38
CA ALA A 448 -21.63 -12.92 -12.60
C ALA A 448 -22.94 -13.73 -12.68
N GLY A 449 -24.00 -13.17 -13.21
CA GLY A 449 -25.30 -13.83 -13.37
C GLY A 449 -26.10 -14.00 -12.04
N ASN A 450 -25.69 -13.35 -10.96
CA ASN A 450 -26.30 -13.50 -9.63
C ASN A 450 -26.56 -12.17 -8.93
N PHE A 451 -27.63 -12.09 -8.13
CA PHE A 451 -27.79 -11.04 -7.15
C PHE A 451 -26.85 -11.25 -5.97
N TRP A 452 -26.32 -10.14 -5.42
CA TRP A 452 -25.31 -10.17 -4.39
C TRP A 452 -25.48 -9.04 -3.38
N GLY A 453 -24.65 -9.04 -2.35
CA GLY A 453 -24.67 -8.07 -1.27
C GLY A 453 -25.40 -8.55 -0.04
N LYS A 454 -24.72 -8.62 1.09
CA LYS A 454 -25.22 -9.10 2.37
C LYS A 454 -25.34 -7.96 3.37
N LEU A 455 -26.48 -7.88 4.03
CA LEU A 455 -26.67 -6.96 5.15
C LEU A 455 -25.96 -7.50 6.38
N VAL A 456 -25.13 -6.66 7.00
CA VAL A 456 -24.46 -6.93 8.26
C VAL A 456 -24.91 -5.91 9.29
N THR A 457 -25.27 -6.37 10.49
CA THR A 457 -25.59 -5.53 11.65
C THR A 457 -24.51 -5.69 12.70
N GLY A 458 -23.90 -4.60 13.10
CA GLY A 458 -22.86 -4.58 14.13
C GLY A 458 -23.36 -5.01 15.51
N GLN A 459 -22.49 -5.68 16.25
CA GLN A 459 -22.79 -6.26 17.57
C GLN A 459 -21.89 -5.73 18.69
N ARG A 460 -20.79 -5.03 18.34
CA ARG A 460 -19.83 -4.56 19.33
C ARG A 460 -20.42 -3.47 20.21
N VAL A 461 -20.62 -3.79 21.48
CA VAL A 461 -21.01 -2.81 22.51
C VAL A 461 -19.77 -2.00 22.89
N SER A 462 -19.88 -0.67 22.87
CA SER A 462 -18.83 0.19 23.42
C SER A 462 -18.72 -0.05 24.93
N PRO A 463 -17.51 -0.14 25.51
CA PRO A 463 -17.39 -0.15 26.96
C PRO A 463 -18.01 1.15 27.48
N GLU A 464 -19.00 1.01 28.36
CA GLU A 464 -19.60 2.16 29.04
C GLU A 464 -18.48 2.93 29.75
N SER A 465 -18.48 4.25 29.57
CA SER A 465 -17.57 5.14 30.30
C SER A 465 -17.93 5.03 31.78
N THR A 466 -17.24 4.18 32.52
CA THR A 466 -17.27 4.14 33.99
C THR A 466 -16.49 5.32 34.56
#